data_bb613da180263f547ce8a5ef1e6d857d
#
_entry.id   bb613da180263f547ce8a5ef1e6d857d
#
_cell.length_a   1.000
_cell.length_b   1.000
_cell.length_c   1.000
_cell.angle_alpha   90.00
_cell.angle_beta   90.00
_cell.angle_gamma   90.00
#
_symmetry.space_group_name_H-M   'P 1'
#
loop_
_entity.id
_entity.type
_entity.pdbx_description
1 polymer ?
#
loop_
_entity_poly.entity_id
_entity_poly.type
_entity_poly.pdbx_seq_one_letter_code
_entity_poly.pdbx_strand_id
1 'polypeptide(L)'
;MSLNSSAQNIIDVYFFDDSCSHEMIDPEMLVVERWDTLAQSKFWKTIITTTKDTCVINIASTRQILDYINKDMWFDQSDEEKKAFKDSVIDYYCLDTNTRLYITTGKKEFYQIEKVIPSLETAINIFQENNVDPWFAQSILLIESPAQLKYSRVGAYGPFQIMKRVARDMGLTVNKYVDERKDFNKSAFAASELLKTICIPQAYRILCEVGDIEPQGDELWFKLLVLHIYHAGARNVESLLSQLDQPLQGMELIKWMWRNEYGNFKNASQNYSQIAIAAMLTLKDIVLSDCEYIFDCNVNNPIEN
;
A
#
# COMPACT_ATOMS: atom_id res chain seq x y z
N MET A 1 18.15 22.16 7.78
CA MET A 1 16.75 22.37 8.19
C MET A 1 16.37 21.20 9.05
N SER A 2 16.05 21.45 10.33
CA SER A 2 15.54 20.41 11.22
C SER A 2 14.11 20.09 10.74
N LEU A 3 13.91 18.88 10.23
CA LEU A 3 12.58 18.33 10.03
C LEU A 3 11.92 18.30 11.43
N ASN A 4 10.98 19.20 11.68
CA ASN A 4 10.06 19.00 12.77
C ASN A 4 9.30 17.69 12.45
N SER A 5 9.67 16.62 13.13
CA SER A 5 8.87 15.43 13.18
C SER A 5 7.51 15.85 13.74
N SER A 6 6.50 15.98 12.88
CA SER A 6 5.13 15.97 13.36
C SER A 6 4.99 14.68 14.16
N ALA A 7 4.54 14.81 15.41
CA ALA A 7 4.33 13.65 16.27
C ALA A 7 3.38 12.72 15.53
N GLN A 8 3.91 11.60 15.04
CA GLN A 8 3.07 10.59 14.41
C GLN A 8 2.25 9.97 15.53
N ASN A 9 0.98 9.74 15.27
CA ASN A 9 0.10 9.08 16.22
C ASN A 9 0.48 7.59 16.29
N ILE A 10 1.52 7.28 17.05
CA ILE A 10 1.82 5.91 17.45
C ILE A 10 0.87 5.60 18.60
N ILE A 11 0.15 4.51 18.45
CA ILE A 11 -0.79 4.00 19.43
C ILE A 11 -0.33 2.64 19.94
N ASP A 12 -0.55 2.39 21.23
CA ASP A 12 -0.44 1.06 21.83
C ASP A 12 -1.80 0.37 21.81
N VAL A 13 -1.84 -0.80 21.22
CA VAL A 13 -3.07 -1.58 21.08
C VAL A 13 -2.95 -2.88 21.86
N TYR A 14 -3.96 -3.17 22.69
CA TYR A 14 -4.09 -4.40 23.47
C TYR A 14 -5.23 -5.24 22.88
N PHE A 15 -4.93 -6.38 22.31
CA PHE A 15 -5.95 -7.28 21.79
C PHE A 15 -6.49 -8.21 22.87
N PHE A 16 -7.76 -8.62 22.78
CA PHE A 16 -8.43 -9.48 23.78
C PHE A 16 -7.70 -10.80 24.05
N ASP A 17 -7.07 -11.38 23.03
CA ASP A 17 -6.41 -12.67 23.09
C ASP A 17 -4.88 -12.56 23.27
N ASP A 18 -4.33 -11.36 23.44
CA ASP A 18 -2.89 -11.12 23.60
C ASP A 18 -2.58 -10.49 24.95
N SER A 19 -1.50 -10.96 25.56
CA SER A 19 -1.01 -10.41 26.83
C SER A 19 -0.04 -9.23 26.64
N CYS A 20 0.29 -8.88 25.42
CA CYS A 20 1.25 -7.83 25.05
C CYS A 20 0.54 -6.71 24.30
N SER A 21 1.04 -5.47 24.48
CA SER A 21 0.69 -4.35 23.61
C SER A 21 1.45 -4.44 22.29
N HIS A 22 0.89 -3.82 21.26
CA HIS A 22 1.52 -3.68 19.96
C HIS A 22 1.53 -2.21 19.55
N GLU A 23 2.71 -1.66 19.32
CA GLU A 23 2.83 -0.32 18.75
C GLU A 23 2.48 -0.33 17.27
N MET A 24 1.64 0.62 16.86
CA MET A 24 1.29 0.83 15.46
C MET A 24 0.95 2.28 15.16
N ILE A 25 0.97 2.63 13.88
CA ILE A 25 0.60 3.97 13.41
C ILE A 25 -0.91 4.02 13.20
N ASP A 26 -1.59 4.96 13.87
CA ASP A 26 -3.01 5.22 13.61
C ASP A 26 -3.18 5.82 12.20
N PRO A 27 -3.96 5.18 11.33
CA PRO A 27 -4.23 5.70 10.00
C PRO A 27 -5.34 6.76 9.97
N GLU A 28 -5.58 7.49 11.05
CA GLU A 28 -6.67 8.48 11.17
C GLU A 28 -6.64 9.51 10.01
N MET A 29 -5.46 9.96 9.59
CA MET A 29 -5.32 10.91 8.49
C MET A 29 -5.92 10.42 7.17
N LEU A 30 -5.97 9.08 6.94
CA LEU A 30 -6.67 8.53 5.78
C LEU A 30 -8.18 8.82 5.80
N VAL A 31 -8.77 8.91 6.98
CA VAL A 31 -10.19 9.24 7.19
C VAL A 31 -10.40 10.75 7.17
N VAL A 32 -9.55 11.51 7.87
CA VAL A 32 -9.62 12.98 7.91
C VAL A 32 -9.51 13.58 6.51
N GLU A 33 -8.57 13.10 5.70
CA GLU A 33 -8.38 13.56 4.32
C GLU A 33 -9.31 12.85 3.31
N ARG A 34 -10.22 11.98 3.76
CA ARG A 34 -11.23 11.31 2.93
C ARG A 34 -10.68 10.29 1.90
N TRP A 35 -9.48 9.76 2.09
CA TRP A 35 -8.94 8.68 1.24
C TRP A 35 -9.76 7.39 1.35
N ASP A 36 -10.38 7.13 2.50
CA ASP A 36 -11.28 6.01 2.78
C ASP A 36 -12.55 6.02 1.92
N THR A 37 -12.97 7.21 1.47
CA THR A 37 -14.22 7.37 0.68
C THR A 37 -14.04 7.02 -0.80
N LEU A 38 -12.80 6.95 -1.29
CA LEU A 38 -12.49 6.72 -2.68
C LEU A 38 -12.85 5.29 -3.12
N ALA A 39 -13.37 5.14 -4.33
CA ALA A 39 -13.73 3.84 -4.89
C ALA A 39 -12.54 2.86 -4.93
N GLN A 40 -11.35 3.37 -5.20
CA GLN A 40 -10.10 2.58 -5.22
C GLN A 40 -9.78 1.99 -3.84
N SER A 41 -9.88 2.81 -2.79
CA SER A 41 -9.65 2.38 -1.41
C SER A 41 -10.67 1.33 -0.97
N LYS A 42 -11.95 1.58 -1.25
CA LYS A 42 -13.05 0.64 -0.98
C LYS A 42 -12.87 -0.68 -1.72
N PHE A 43 -12.52 -0.61 -3.02
CA PHE A 43 -12.28 -1.78 -3.83
C PHE A 43 -11.14 -2.64 -3.25
N TRP A 44 -9.98 -2.04 -2.98
CA TRP A 44 -8.85 -2.81 -2.46
C TRP A 44 -9.08 -3.31 -1.04
N LYS A 45 -9.78 -2.55 -0.18
CA LYS A 45 -10.20 -3.04 1.14
C LYS A 45 -11.08 -4.28 1.01
N THR A 46 -12.05 -4.27 0.08
CA THR A 46 -12.88 -5.44 -0.24
C THR A 46 -12.01 -6.62 -0.73
N ILE A 47 -11.07 -6.40 -1.64
CA ILE A 47 -10.18 -7.46 -2.14
C ILE A 47 -9.32 -8.07 -1.03
N ILE A 48 -8.78 -7.25 -0.12
CA ILE A 48 -7.94 -7.69 0.99
C ILE A 48 -8.73 -8.51 2.01
N THR A 49 -10.00 -8.17 2.24
CA THR A 49 -10.86 -8.84 3.25
C THR A 49 -11.68 -10.00 2.68
N THR A 50 -11.79 -10.12 1.36
CA THR A 50 -12.53 -11.19 0.69
C THR A 50 -11.66 -12.43 0.48
N THR A 51 -12.24 -13.61 0.73
CA THR A 51 -11.57 -14.90 0.50
C THR A 51 -11.36 -15.19 -0.99
N LYS A 52 -10.40 -16.07 -1.28
CA LYS A 52 -10.04 -16.45 -2.66
C LYS A 52 -11.17 -17.14 -3.45
N ASP A 53 -12.24 -17.57 -2.79
CA ASP A 53 -13.36 -18.28 -3.43
C ASP A 53 -14.41 -17.32 -4.01
N THR A 54 -14.25 -16.02 -3.76
CA THR A 54 -15.12 -14.97 -4.25
C THR A 54 -14.33 -14.01 -5.15
N CYS A 55 -14.95 -13.63 -6.27
CA CYS A 55 -14.48 -12.57 -7.16
C CYS A 55 -15.35 -11.33 -7.05
N VAL A 56 -14.73 -10.18 -7.11
CA VAL A 56 -15.38 -8.86 -7.11
C VAL A 56 -15.47 -8.36 -8.55
N ILE A 57 -16.67 -7.96 -8.98
CA ILE A 57 -16.93 -7.36 -10.28
C ILE A 57 -16.83 -5.85 -10.13
N ASN A 58 -15.97 -5.22 -10.92
CA ASN A 58 -15.76 -3.79 -10.83
C ASN A 58 -15.50 -3.12 -12.18
N ILE A 59 -15.80 -1.84 -12.27
CA ILE A 59 -15.43 -1.00 -13.40
C ILE A 59 -13.91 -0.80 -13.41
N ALA A 60 -13.25 -1.12 -14.52
CA ALA A 60 -11.79 -1.11 -14.63
C ALA A 60 -11.15 0.27 -14.36
N SER A 61 -11.77 1.35 -14.88
CA SER A 61 -11.24 2.71 -14.82
C SER A 61 -11.43 3.38 -13.45
N THR A 62 -12.54 3.10 -12.76
CA THR A 62 -12.93 3.77 -11.50
C THR A 62 -12.73 2.93 -10.26
N ARG A 63 -12.61 1.60 -10.42
CA ARG A 63 -12.65 0.60 -9.34
C ARG A 63 -13.99 0.53 -8.59
N GLN A 64 -15.03 1.17 -9.10
CA GLN A 64 -16.37 1.03 -8.50
C GLN A 64 -16.80 -0.44 -8.52
N ILE A 65 -17.13 -0.96 -7.35
CA ILE A 65 -17.66 -2.32 -7.19
C ILE A 65 -19.12 -2.34 -7.68
N LEU A 66 -19.45 -3.35 -8.45
CA LEU A 66 -20.79 -3.58 -8.97
C LEU A 66 -21.43 -4.77 -8.26
N ASP A 67 -20.75 -5.92 -8.21
CA ASP A 67 -21.31 -7.16 -7.69
C ASP A 67 -20.19 -8.16 -7.33
N TYR A 68 -20.60 -9.36 -6.90
CA TYR A 68 -19.74 -10.47 -6.53
C TYR A 68 -20.16 -11.73 -7.28
N ILE A 69 -19.20 -12.59 -7.57
CA ILE A 69 -19.42 -13.90 -8.17
C ILE A 69 -18.52 -14.95 -7.53
N ASN A 70 -19.03 -16.18 -7.37
CA ASN A 70 -18.19 -17.28 -6.94
C ASN A 70 -17.07 -17.54 -7.96
N LYS A 71 -15.87 -17.81 -7.47
CA LYS A 71 -14.68 -17.99 -8.30
C LYS A 71 -14.85 -19.10 -9.33
N ASP A 72 -15.35 -20.28 -8.91
CA ASP A 72 -15.47 -21.43 -9.79
C ASP A 72 -16.54 -21.18 -10.86
N MET A 73 -17.66 -20.54 -10.48
CA MET A 73 -18.68 -20.09 -11.44
C MET A 73 -18.13 -19.13 -12.51
N TRP A 74 -17.10 -18.36 -12.20
CA TRP A 74 -16.46 -17.48 -13.17
C TRP A 74 -15.40 -18.17 -14.01
N PHE A 75 -14.52 -18.96 -13.40
CA PHE A 75 -13.36 -19.54 -14.09
C PHE A 75 -13.72 -20.75 -14.94
N ASP A 76 -14.81 -21.48 -14.60
CA ASP A 76 -15.27 -22.65 -15.35
C ASP A 76 -16.04 -22.27 -16.64
N GLN A 77 -16.36 -21.00 -16.84
CA GLN A 77 -17.00 -20.50 -18.06
C GLN A 77 -16.04 -20.46 -19.25
N SER A 78 -16.58 -20.69 -20.44
CA SER A 78 -15.91 -20.40 -21.72
C SER A 78 -15.71 -18.89 -21.91
N ASP A 79 -14.91 -18.50 -22.90
CA ASP A 79 -14.69 -17.08 -23.20
C ASP A 79 -15.96 -16.40 -23.71
N GLU A 80 -16.81 -17.14 -24.46
CA GLU A 80 -18.11 -16.69 -24.93
C GLU A 80 -19.08 -16.43 -23.77
N GLU A 81 -19.16 -17.36 -22.81
CA GLU A 81 -20.00 -17.21 -21.62
C GLU A 81 -19.51 -16.04 -20.74
N LYS A 82 -18.19 -15.89 -20.54
CA LYS A 82 -17.60 -14.75 -19.83
C LYS A 82 -17.94 -13.42 -20.49
N LYS A 83 -17.96 -13.39 -21.83
CA LYS A 83 -18.35 -12.18 -22.57
C LYS A 83 -19.83 -11.90 -22.37
N ALA A 84 -20.70 -12.88 -22.58
CA ALA A 84 -22.15 -12.73 -22.39
C ALA A 84 -22.50 -12.29 -20.96
N PHE A 85 -21.81 -12.85 -19.95
CA PHE A 85 -21.97 -12.44 -18.56
C PHE A 85 -21.60 -10.96 -18.36
N LYS A 86 -20.44 -10.50 -18.90
CA LYS A 86 -20.05 -9.09 -18.79
C LYS A 86 -21.04 -8.16 -19.48
N ASP A 87 -21.52 -8.56 -20.66
CA ASP A 87 -22.53 -7.79 -21.41
C ASP A 87 -23.82 -7.67 -20.59
N SER A 88 -24.29 -8.75 -19.95
CA SER A 88 -25.46 -8.71 -19.07
C SER A 88 -25.27 -7.82 -17.85
N VAL A 89 -24.06 -7.77 -17.27
CA VAL A 89 -23.75 -6.86 -16.15
C VAL A 89 -23.76 -5.40 -16.63
N ILE A 90 -23.21 -5.11 -17.80
CA ILE A 90 -23.23 -3.77 -18.42
C ILE A 90 -24.67 -3.30 -18.61
N ASP A 91 -25.53 -4.15 -19.17
CA ASP A 91 -26.95 -3.86 -19.40
C ASP A 91 -27.70 -3.66 -18.07
N TYR A 92 -27.50 -4.56 -17.10
CA TYR A 92 -28.18 -4.51 -15.80
C TYR A 92 -27.89 -3.21 -15.04
N TYR A 93 -26.62 -2.74 -15.06
CA TYR A 93 -26.21 -1.50 -14.40
C TYR A 93 -26.33 -0.26 -15.28
N CYS A 94 -26.92 -0.38 -16.49
CA CYS A 94 -27.08 0.72 -17.46
C CYS A 94 -25.77 1.47 -17.73
N LEU A 95 -24.65 0.73 -17.88
CA LEU A 95 -23.35 1.29 -18.17
C LEU A 95 -23.17 1.54 -19.67
N ASP A 96 -22.18 2.39 -20.01
CA ASP A 96 -21.76 2.52 -21.41
C ASP A 96 -21.27 1.18 -21.96
N THR A 97 -21.64 0.83 -23.18
CA THR A 97 -21.29 -0.44 -23.84
C THR A 97 -19.78 -0.67 -23.97
N ASN A 98 -18.98 0.40 -23.95
CA ASN A 98 -17.52 0.34 -23.96
C ASN A 98 -16.91 0.19 -22.55
N THR A 99 -17.74 0.11 -21.50
CA THR A 99 -17.25 -0.01 -20.12
C THR A 99 -16.49 -1.33 -19.93
N ARG A 100 -15.23 -1.23 -19.56
CA ARG A 100 -14.41 -2.40 -19.27
C ARG A 100 -14.65 -2.88 -17.84
N LEU A 101 -15.08 -4.13 -17.70
CA LEU A 101 -15.24 -4.78 -16.40
C LEU A 101 -14.05 -5.67 -16.07
N TYR A 102 -13.58 -5.58 -14.82
CA TYR A 102 -12.66 -6.54 -14.21
C TYR A 102 -13.39 -7.43 -13.24
N ILE A 103 -13.00 -8.70 -13.22
CA ILE A 103 -13.39 -9.68 -12.22
C ILE A 103 -12.12 -10.05 -11.45
N THR A 104 -12.06 -9.64 -10.19
CA THR A 104 -10.84 -9.71 -9.38
C THR A 104 -11.08 -10.63 -8.19
N THR A 105 -10.31 -11.70 -8.08
CA THR A 105 -10.37 -12.66 -6.97
C THR A 105 -9.96 -12.01 -5.66
N GLY A 106 -10.65 -12.34 -4.57
CA GLY A 106 -10.30 -11.94 -3.21
C GLY A 106 -8.89 -12.42 -2.81
N LYS A 107 -8.25 -11.70 -1.90
CA LYS A 107 -6.83 -11.92 -1.53
C LYS A 107 -6.59 -11.93 -0.02
N LYS A 108 -7.60 -12.26 0.79
CA LYS A 108 -7.46 -12.32 2.25
C LYS A 108 -6.29 -13.25 2.66
N GLU A 109 -6.18 -14.41 2.04
CA GLU A 109 -5.14 -15.41 2.36
C GLU A 109 -3.74 -14.98 1.86
N PHE A 110 -3.65 -13.95 1.03
CA PHE A 110 -2.37 -13.39 0.60
C PHE A 110 -1.89 -12.32 1.58
N TYR A 111 -2.72 -11.32 1.91
CA TYR A 111 -2.27 -10.18 2.71
C TYR A 111 -2.12 -10.52 4.20
N GLN A 112 -3.01 -11.33 4.79
CA GLN A 112 -2.93 -11.82 6.17
C GLN A 112 -2.57 -10.72 7.19
N ILE A 113 -3.31 -9.61 7.18
CA ILE A 113 -3.00 -8.39 7.94
C ILE A 113 -2.75 -8.70 9.42
N GLU A 114 -3.54 -9.57 10.04
CA GLU A 114 -3.42 -9.95 11.45
C GLU A 114 -2.04 -10.56 11.77
N LYS A 115 -1.44 -11.25 10.82
CA LYS A 115 -0.10 -11.86 11.01
C LYS A 115 1.06 -10.88 10.90
N VAL A 116 0.79 -9.69 10.40
CA VAL A 116 1.79 -8.62 10.30
C VAL A 116 1.94 -7.87 11.63
N ILE A 117 0.87 -7.78 12.42
CA ILE A 117 0.80 -6.98 13.65
C ILE A 117 2.00 -7.20 14.57
N PRO A 118 2.43 -8.43 14.93
CA PRO A 118 3.56 -8.65 15.82
C PRO A 118 4.91 -8.13 15.30
N SER A 119 4.99 -7.79 14.01
CA SER A 119 6.21 -7.29 13.37
C SER A 119 6.26 -5.76 13.27
N LEU A 120 5.14 -5.07 13.53
CA LEU A 120 5.02 -3.63 13.30
C LEU A 120 5.92 -2.84 14.22
N GLU A 121 5.87 -3.09 15.53
CA GLU A 121 6.69 -2.40 16.54
C GLU A 121 8.17 -2.42 16.18
N THR A 122 8.72 -3.62 15.88
CA THR A 122 10.13 -3.75 15.51
C THR A 122 10.46 -2.91 14.26
N ALA A 123 9.60 -2.89 13.27
CA ALA A 123 9.84 -2.13 12.05
C ALA A 123 9.69 -0.61 12.29
N ILE A 124 8.70 -0.19 13.06
CA ILE A 124 8.49 1.20 13.48
C ILE A 124 9.76 1.73 14.14
N ASN A 125 10.27 1.01 15.15
CA ASN A 125 11.47 1.39 15.89
C ASN A 125 12.71 1.52 15.00
N ILE A 126 12.95 0.56 14.09
CA ILE A 126 14.09 0.62 13.15
C ILE A 126 13.99 1.83 12.22
N PHE A 127 12.81 2.16 11.73
CA PHE A 127 12.62 3.33 10.88
C PHE A 127 12.81 4.63 11.64
N GLN A 128 12.30 4.73 12.87
CA GLN A 128 12.51 5.90 13.74
C GLN A 128 13.99 6.10 14.08
N GLU A 129 14.70 5.04 14.48
CA GLU A 129 16.15 5.08 14.75
C GLU A 129 16.95 5.56 13.53
N ASN A 130 16.49 5.21 12.33
CA ASN A 130 17.10 5.68 11.08
C ASN A 130 16.58 7.06 10.61
N ASN A 131 15.76 7.75 11.38
CA ASN A 131 15.13 9.03 11.04
C ASN A 131 14.31 8.96 9.73
N VAL A 132 13.55 7.90 9.56
CA VAL A 132 12.55 7.73 8.49
C VAL A 132 11.18 7.60 9.12
N ASP A 133 10.19 8.25 8.52
CA ASP A 133 8.81 8.18 8.97
C ASP A 133 8.34 6.71 9.07
N PRO A 134 8.01 6.18 10.26
CA PRO A 134 7.60 4.80 10.46
C PRO A 134 6.25 4.46 9.80
N TRP A 135 5.49 5.44 9.33
CA TRP A 135 4.33 5.22 8.48
C TRP A 135 4.68 4.36 7.24
N PHE A 136 5.89 4.57 6.68
CA PHE A 136 6.36 3.76 5.56
C PHE A 136 6.60 2.30 5.96
N ALA A 137 7.15 2.07 7.17
CA ALA A 137 7.38 0.71 7.66
C ALA A 137 6.08 -0.08 7.70
N GLN A 138 5.06 0.46 8.36
CA GLN A 138 3.75 -0.17 8.47
C GLN A 138 3.09 -0.36 7.10
N SER A 139 3.07 0.69 6.27
CA SER A 139 2.45 0.63 4.94
C SER A 139 3.08 -0.47 4.06
N ILE A 140 4.42 -0.55 4.01
CA ILE A 140 5.12 -1.54 3.20
C ILE A 140 4.89 -2.96 3.74
N LEU A 141 5.00 -3.17 5.05
CA LEU A 141 4.80 -4.49 5.66
C LEU A 141 3.39 -5.03 5.40
N LEU A 142 2.38 -4.19 5.50
CA LEU A 142 0.99 -4.59 5.25
C LEU A 142 0.76 -5.01 3.78
N ILE A 143 1.48 -4.40 2.84
CA ILE A 143 1.35 -4.73 1.40
C ILE A 143 2.16 -5.97 1.04
N GLU A 144 3.40 -6.06 1.51
CA GLU A 144 4.36 -7.09 1.11
C GLU A 144 4.18 -8.41 1.89
N SER A 145 3.32 -8.42 2.92
CA SER A 145 2.96 -9.61 3.71
C SER A 145 4.16 -10.39 4.23
N PRO A 146 4.90 -9.86 5.21
CA PRO A 146 6.16 -10.44 5.69
C PRO A 146 6.02 -11.83 6.30
N ALA A 147 4.80 -12.26 6.63
CA ALA A 147 4.51 -13.63 7.06
C ALA A 147 4.80 -14.67 5.97
N GLN A 148 5.03 -14.26 4.73
CA GLN A 148 5.32 -15.14 3.61
C GLN A 148 6.64 -14.75 2.94
N LEU A 149 7.78 -15.25 3.44
CA LEU A 149 9.09 -15.05 2.83
C LEU A 149 9.15 -15.72 1.45
N LYS A 150 8.69 -15.04 0.42
CA LYS A 150 8.66 -15.52 -0.97
C LYS A 150 9.43 -14.58 -1.89
N TYR A 151 10.04 -15.16 -2.92
CA TYR A 151 10.56 -14.37 -4.03
C TYR A 151 9.40 -13.86 -4.89
N SER A 152 9.46 -12.57 -5.25
CA SER A 152 8.61 -12.06 -6.31
C SER A 152 9.06 -12.61 -7.66
N ARG A 153 8.21 -12.50 -8.68
CA ARG A 153 8.55 -12.93 -10.06
C ARG A 153 9.78 -12.21 -10.62
N VAL A 154 10.08 -11.01 -10.11
CA VAL A 154 11.22 -10.19 -10.54
C VAL A 154 12.41 -10.29 -9.60
N GLY A 155 12.36 -11.13 -8.57
CA GLY A 155 13.48 -11.43 -7.67
C GLY A 155 13.59 -10.53 -6.44
N ALA A 156 12.58 -9.74 -6.10
CA ALA A 156 12.48 -9.10 -4.80
C ALA A 156 12.24 -10.17 -3.70
N TYR A 157 12.77 -9.95 -2.50
CA TYR A 157 12.71 -10.94 -1.43
C TYR A 157 12.73 -10.30 -0.05
N GLY A 158 12.23 -11.04 0.93
CA GLY A 158 12.20 -10.68 2.35
C GLY A 158 10.97 -9.86 2.73
N PRO A 159 10.85 -9.47 4.01
CA PRO A 159 9.67 -8.77 4.54
C PRO A 159 9.35 -7.47 3.80
N PHE A 160 10.37 -6.77 3.35
CA PHE A 160 10.27 -5.50 2.63
C PHE A 160 10.45 -5.64 1.11
N GLN A 161 10.47 -6.87 0.57
CA GLN A 161 10.55 -7.16 -0.87
C GLN A 161 11.63 -6.38 -1.62
N ILE A 162 12.85 -6.34 -1.09
CA ILE A 162 13.94 -5.58 -1.67
C ILE A 162 14.61 -6.36 -2.81
N MET A 163 14.87 -5.69 -3.92
CA MET A 163 15.62 -6.26 -5.05
C MET A 163 17.07 -6.55 -4.65
N LYS A 164 17.64 -7.62 -5.18
CA LYS A 164 19.01 -8.08 -4.84
C LYS A 164 20.08 -7.01 -4.99
N ARG A 165 20.02 -6.21 -6.07
CA ARG A 165 20.96 -5.11 -6.30
C ARG A 165 20.78 -4.02 -5.26
N VAL A 166 19.53 -3.58 -5.06
CA VAL A 166 19.19 -2.54 -4.09
C VAL A 166 19.63 -2.95 -2.67
N ALA A 167 19.38 -4.19 -2.26
CA ALA A 167 19.81 -4.68 -0.95
C ALA A 167 21.34 -4.55 -0.75
N ARG A 168 22.12 -4.87 -1.80
CA ARG A 168 23.58 -4.69 -1.75
C ARG A 168 24.00 -3.22 -1.69
N ASP A 169 23.33 -2.38 -2.46
CA ASP A 169 23.59 -0.93 -2.46
C ASP A 169 23.26 -0.31 -1.09
N MET A 170 22.30 -0.91 -0.34
CA MET A 170 21.95 -0.56 1.06
C MET A 170 22.75 -1.33 2.11
N GLY A 171 23.85 -2.00 1.73
CA GLY A 171 24.80 -2.61 2.66
C GLY A 171 24.52 -4.07 3.04
N LEU A 172 23.50 -4.73 2.51
CA LEU A 172 23.21 -6.12 2.80
C LEU A 172 24.11 -7.08 2.00
N THR A 173 24.51 -8.18 2.63
CA THR A 173 25.18 -9.29 1.96
C THR A 173 24.16 -10.16 1.24
N VAL A 174 24.20 -10.15 -0.09
CA VAL A 174 23.34 -11.00 -0.92
C VAL A 174 24.19 -11.71 -1.99
N ASN A 175 24.51 -12.97 -1.74
CA ASN A 175 25.33 -13.80 -2.63
C ASN A 175 24.73 -15.22 -2.76
N LYS A 176 25.49 -16.19 -3.24
CA LYS A 176 25.03 -17.59 -3.38
C LYS A 176 24.95 -18.37 -2.06
N TYR A 177 25.59 -17.87 -0.99
CA TYR A 177 25.64 -18.53 0.32
C TYR A 177 24.77 -17.84 1.35
N VAL A 178 24.67 -16.50 1.27
CA VAL A 178 24.00 -15.65 2.24
C VAL A 178 23.05 -14.72 1.52
N ASP A 179 21.82 -14.63 2.01
CA ASP A 179 20.83 -13.65 1.59
C ASP A 179 20.22 -12.98 2.83
N GLU A 180 20.79 -11.82 3.20
CA GLU A 180 20.39 -11.10 4.41
C GLU A 180 19.03 -10.40 4.27
N ARG A 181 18.41 -10.40 3.08
CA ARG A 181 17.06 -9.88 2.89
C ARG A 181 15.98 -10.67 3.65
N LYS A 182 16.29 -11.93 4.04
CA LYS A 182 15.41 -12.77 4.88
C LYS A 182 15.43 -12.39 6.36
N ASP A 183 16.48 -11.72 6.82
CA ASP A 183 16.60 -11.22 8.18
C ASP A 183 15.72 -9.98 8.30
N PHE A 184 14.80 -10.00 9.27
CA PHE A 184 13.80 -8.95 9.42
C PHE A 184 14.44 -7.59 9.69
N ASN A 185 15.33 -7.52 10.69
CA ASN A 185 15.94 -6.26 11.11
C ASN A 185 16.83 -5.65 10.02
N LYS A 186 17.63 -6.51 9.35
CA LYS A 186 18.48 -6.07 8.24
C LYS A 186 17.65 -5.59 7.05
N SER A 187 16.56 -6.31 6.74
CA SER A 187 15.65 -5.94 5.67
C SER A 187 14.92 -4.64 5.98
N ALA A 188 14.45 -4.44 7.22
CA ALA A 188 13.83 -3.20 7.68
C ALA A 188 14.81 -2.02 7.58
N PHE A 189 16.04 -2.19 8.08
CA PHE A 189 17.07 -1.16 7.97
C PHE A 189 17.39 -0.80 6.51
N ALA A 190 17.56 -1.79 5.64
CA ALA A 190 17.84 -1.53 4.22
C ALA A 190 16.66 -0.85 3.50
N ALA A 191 15.41 -1.16 3.88
CA ALA A 191 14.23 -0.48 3.36
C ALA A 191 14.18 0.98 3.81
N SER A 192 14.46 1.25 5.08
CA SER A 192 14.53 2.62 5.59
C SER A 192 15.66 3.43 4.94
N GLU A 193 16.86 2.83 4.75
CA GLU A 193 17.96 3.48 4.01
C GLU A 193 17.59 3.79 2.56
N LEU A 194 16.92 2.87 1.87
CA LEU A 194 16.43 3.10 0.50
C LEU A 194 15.46 4.29 0.44
N LEU A 195 14.53 4.38 1.38
CA LEU A 195 13.59 5.50 1.46
C LEU A 195 14.33 6.81 1.72
N LYS A 196 15.20 6.84 2.74
CA LYS A 196 15.96 8.01 3.18
C LYS A 196 16.90 8.56 2.11
N THR A 197 17.64 7.66 1.46
CA THR A 197 18.74 8.07 0.57
C THR A 197 18.32 8.17 -0.90
N ILE A 198 17.26 7.49 -1.31
CA ILE A 198 16.83 7.43 -2.70
C ILE A 198 15.39 7.90 -2.88
N CYS A 199 14.40 7.23 -2.25
CA CYS A 199 13.01 7.45 -2.63
C CYS A 199 12.51 8.86 -2.29
N ILE A 200 12.75 9.32 -1.06
CA ILE A 200 12.33 10.66 -0.61
C ILE A 200 13.06 11.77 -1.37
N PRO A 201 14.40 11.77 -1.49
CA PRO A 201 15.10 12.78 -2.30
C PRO A 201 14.66 12.82 -3.77
N GLN A 202 14.41 11.65 -4.37
CA GLN A 202 13.93 11.58 -5.75
C GLN A 202 12.50 12.10 -5.90
N ALA A 203 11.62 11.90 -4.90
CA ALA A 203 10.27 12.46 -4.91
C ALA A 203 10.32 14.00 -4.96
N TYR A 204 11.11 14.62 -4.08
CA TYR A 204 11.30 16.09 -4.11
C TYR A 204 11.86 16.58 -5.44
N ARG A 205 12.91 15.93 -5.96
CA ARG A 205 13.49 16.30 -7.25
C ARG A 205 12.47 16.25 -8.38
N ILE A 206 11.73 15.14 -8.49
CA ILE A 206 10.73 14.94 -9.55
C ILE A 206 9.63 16.00 -9.47
N LEU A 207 9.11 16.29 -8.28
CA LEU A 207 8.06 17.30 -8.08
C LEU A 207 8.54 18.71 -8.44
N CYS A 208 9.77 19.07 -8.09
CA CYS A 208 10.38 20.33 -8.48
C CYS A 208 10.50 20.45 -10.01
N GLU A 209 10.93 19.40 -10.70
CA GLU A 209 11.09 19.37 -12.16
C GLU A 209 9.76 19.41 -12.93
N VAL A 210 8.71 18.79 -12.38
CA VAL A 210 7.39 18.71 -13.03
C VAL A 210 6.57 20.00 -12.87
N GLY A 211 6.76 20.76 -11.79
CA GLY A 211 5.91 21.93 -11.57
C GLY A 211 6.32 22.85 -10.44
N ASP A 212 7.59 22.79 -10.00
CA ASP A 212 8.08 23.55 -8.84
C ASP A 212 7.23 23.36 -7.59
N ILE A 213 6.84 22.11 -7.33
CA ILE A 213 5.98 21.71 -6.22
C ILE A 213 6.86 21.38 -5.02
N GLU A 214 6.67 22.07 -3.91
CA GLU A 214 7.36 21.85 -2.64
C GLU A 214 6.40 21.22 -1.60
N PRO A 215 6.31 19.89 -1.50
CA PRO A 215 5.43 19.23 -0.53
C PRO A 215 6.00 19.37 0.88
N GLN A 216 5.12 19.35 1.89
CA GLN A 216 5.53 19.07 3.26
C GLN A 216 5.78 17.55 3.38
N GLY A 217 6.85 17.16 4.07
CA GLY A 217 7.27 15.75 4.14
C GLY A 217 6.30 14.82 4.85
N ASP A 218 5.40 15.35 5.66
CA ASP A 218 4.36 14.63 6.39
C ASP A 218 3.01 14.53 5.65
N GLU A 219 2.83 15.27 4.55
CA GLU A 219 1.62 15.18 3.73
C GLU A 219 1.41 13.76 3.18
N LEU A 220 0.21 13.22 3.36
CA LEU A 220 -0.10 11.85 3.00
C LEU A 220 0.07 11.57 1.49
N TRP A 221 -0.35 12.49 0.64
CA TRP A 221 -0.18 12.34 -0.81
C TRP A 221 1.31 12.25 -1.22
N PHE A 222 2.20 12.98 -0.51
CA PHE A 222 3.64 12.88 -0.74
C PHE A 222 4.17 11.52 -0.32
N LYS A 223 3.74 11.00 0.83
CA LYS A 223 4.08 9.64 1.27
C LYS A 223 3.62 8.58 0.25
N LEU A 224 2.44 8.74 -0.32
CA LEU A 224 1.92 7.83 -1.37
C LEU A 224 2.75 7.92 -2.66
N LEU A 225 3.23 9.11 -3.05
CA LEU A 225 4.17 9.28 -4.16
C LEU A 225 5.50 8.56 -3.89
N VAL A 226 6.05 8.70 -2.68
CA VAL A 226 7.27 8.01 -2.26
C VAL A 226 7.10 6.49 -2.32
N LEU A 227 5.94 5.95 -1.92
CA LEU A 227 5.61 4.53 -2.09
C LEU A 227 5.62 4.08 -3.55
N HIS A 228 5.14 4.91 -4.49
CA HIS A 228 5.25 4.61 -5.91
C HIS A 228 6.70 4.54 -6.37
N ILE A 229 7.58 5.43 -5.86
CA ILE A 229 9.01 5.38 -6.16
C ILE A 229 9.66 4.14 -5.57
N TYR A 230 9.30 3.76 -4.35
CA TYR A 230 9.78 2.53 -3.72
C TYR A 230 9.48 1.28 -4.56
N HIS A 231 8.24 1.19 -5.06
CA HIS A 231 7.78 0.03 -5.83
C HIS A 231 8.26 0.05 -7.29
N ALA A 232 8.08 1.16 -7.99
CA ALA A 232 8.31 1.26 -9.43
C ALA A 232 9.71 1.78 -9.78
N GLY A 233 10.40 2.43 -8.85
CA GLY A 233 11.65 3.17 -9.07
C GLY A 233 11.41 4.59 -9.60
N ALA A 234 12.29 5.51 -9.20
CA ALA A 234 12.18 6.94 -9.49
C ALA A 234 12.02 7.23 -11.00
N ARG A 235 12.82 6.57 -11.85
CA ARG A 235 12.78 6.78 -13.30
C ARG A 235 11.41 6.49 -13.94
N ASN A 236 10.72 5.44 -13.47
CA ASN A 236 9.41 5.10 -14.01
C ASN A 236 8.34 6.09 -13.55
N VAL A 237 8.42 6.58 -12.30
CA VAL A 237 7.54 7.63 -11.78
C VAL A 237 7.78 8.94 -12.51
N GLU A 238 9.02 9.35 -12.68
CA GLU A 238 9.41 10.54 -13.44
C GLU A 238 8.89 10.48 -14.89
N SER A 239 9.10 9.35 -15.58
CA SER A 239 8.59 9.15 -16.94
C SER A 239 7.07 9.22 -17.03
N LEU A 240 6.33 8.75 -16.01
CA LEU A 240 4.88 8.93 -15.94
C LEU A 240 4.53 10.39 -15.74
N LEU A 241 5.12 11.06 -14.75
CA LEU A 241 4.77 12.43 -14.40
C LEU A 241 5.14 13.45 -15.48
N SER A 242 6.13 13.14 -16.33
CA SER A 242 6.44 13.94 -17.52
C SER A 242 5.32 13.97 -18.58
N GLN A 243 4.28 13.16 -18.42
CA GLN A 243 3.09 13.14 -19.28
C GLN A 243 1.97 14.05 -18.77
N LEU A 244 2.17 14.77 -17.66
CA LEU A 244 1.22 15.75 -17.16
C LEU A 244 1.15 16.96 -18.11
N ASP A 245 -0.06 17.33 -18.51
CA ASP A 245 -0.29 18.55 -19.30
C ASP A 245 -0.10 19.83 -18.46
N GLN A 246 -0.32 19.71 -17.15
CA GLN A 246 -0.15 20.80 -16.16
C GLN A 246 0.21 20.20 -14.80
N PRO A 247 0.92 20.95 -13.95
CA PRO A 247 1.27 20.49 -12.61
C PRO A 247 0.03 20.11 -11.78
N LEU A 248 0.09 18.95 -11.15
CA LEU A 248 -0.91 18.47 -10.18
C LEU A 248 -0.23 18.20 -8.84
N GLN A 249 -0.95 18.42 -7.75
CA GLN A 249 -0.49 18.12 -6.39
C GLN A 249 -1.60 17.50 -5.54
N GLY A 250 -1.25 17.04 -4.35
CA GLY A 250 -2.22 16.50 -3.41
C GLY A 250 -2.87 15.20 -3.90
N MET A 251 -4.10 15.00 -3.46
CA MET A 251 -4.91 13.84 -3.85
C MET A 251 -5.12 13.74 -5.37
N GLU A 252 -5.20 14.84 -6.08
CA GLU A 252 -5.44 14.83 -7.53
C GLU A 252 -4.25 14.26 -8.30
N LEU A 253 -3.01 14.54 -7.89
CA LEU A 253 -1.82 13.92 -8.46
C LEU A 253 -1.87 12.40 -8.29
N ILE A 254 -2.13 11.91 -7.09
CA ILE A 254 -2.18 10.48 -6.79
C ILE A 254 -3.31 9.79 -7.57
N LYS A 255 -4.50 10.40 -7.63
CA LYS A 255 -5.63 9.89 -8.44
C LYS A 255 -5.30 9.86 -9.93
N TRP A 256 -4.55 10.82 -10.42
CA TRP A 256 -4.09 10.83 -11.81
C TRP A 256 -3.11 9.68 -12.06
N MET A 257 -2.13 9.44 -11.18
CA MET A 257 -1.21 8.31 -11.27
C MET A 257 -1.93 6.95 -11.26
N TRP A 258 -3.03 6.81 -10.52
CA TRP A 258 -3.83 5.57 -10.49
C TRP A 258 -4.53 5.24 -11.81
N ARG A 259 -4.75 6.25 -12.66
CA ARG A 259 -5.50 6.11 -13.93
C ARG A 259 -4.62 6.09 -15.17
N ASN A 260 -3.38 6.53 -15.03
CA ASN A 260 -2.47 6.67 -16.16
C ASN A 260 -1.33 5.66 -16.08
N GLU A 261 -0.89 5.22 -17.23
CA GLU A 261 0.26 4.34 -17.37
C GLU A 261 1.22 4.89 -18.42
N TYR A 262 2.52 4.72 -18.18
CA TYR A 262 3.55 5.08 -19.14
C TYR A 262 4.80 4.21 -18.95
N GLY A 263 5.36 3.70 -20.04
CA GLY A 263 6.53 2.85 -20.01
C GLY A 263 6.34 1.61 -19.13
N ASN A 264 7.10 1.50 -18.06
CA ASN A 264 7.01 0.40 -17.09
C ASN A 264 6.12 0.71 -15.88
N PHE A 265 5.63 1.95 -15.74
CA PHE A 265 4.62 2.27 -14.75
C PHE A 265 3.25 1.80 -15.25
N LYS A 266 2.83 0.62 -14.82
CA LYS A 266 1.62 -0.08 -15.27
C LYS A 266 0.75 -0.49 -14.07
N ASN A 267 -0.26 -1.31 -14.33
CA ASN A 267 -1.29 -1.71 -13.36
C ASN A 267 -0.75 -2.07 -11.95
N ALA A 268 0.36 -2.82 -11.84
CA ALA A 268 0.95 -3.15 -10.53
C ALA A 268 1.40 -1.89 -9.79
N SER A 269 2.06 -0.97 -10.49
CA SER A 269 2.53 0.30 -9.93
C SER A 269 1.37 1.24 -9.60
N GLN A 270 0.35 1.31 -10.46
CA GLN A 270 -0.87 2.09 -10.21
C GLN A 270 -1.59 1.64 -8.93
N ASN A 271 -1.62 0.34 -8.66
CA ASN A 271 -2.35 -0.23 -7.54
C ASN A 271 -1.58 -0.13 -6.21
N TYR A 272 -0.28 0.08 -6.21
CA TYR A 272 0.56 -0.07 -5.02
C TYR A 272 0.12 0.83 -3.86
N SER A 273 -0.03 2.13 -4.08
CA SER A 273 -0.50 3.06 -3.03
C SER A 273 -1.99 2.88 -2.70
N GLN A 274 -2.83 2.43 -3.66
CA GLN A 274 -4.23 2.08 -3.37
C GLN A 274 -4.31 0.90 -2.39
N ILE A 275 -3.44 -0.10 -2.57
CA ILE A 275 -3.36 -1.26 -1.67
C ILE A 275 -2.84 -0.82 -0.29
N ALA A 276 -1.86 0.10 -0.23
CA ALA A 276 -1.35 0.63 1.03
C ALA A 276 -2.45 1.29 1.86
N ILE A 277 -3.23 2.19 1.25
CA ILE A 277 -4.38 2.83 1.89
C ILE A 277 -5.36 1.77 2.40
N ALA A 278 -5.73 0.83 1.54
CA ALA A 278 -6.71 -0.22 1.89
C ALA A 278 -6.21 -1.13 3.03
N ALA A 279 -4.93 -1.48 3.04
CA ALA A 279 -4.33 -2.31 4.08
C ALA A 279 -4.28 -1.58 5.43
N MET A 280 -3.92 -0.30 5.42
CA MET A 280 -3.95 0.56 6.61
C MET A 280 -5.38 0.71 7.17
N LEU A 281 -6.39 0.92 6.31
CA LEU A 281 -7.79 0.98 6.72
C LEU A 281 -8.31 -0.37 7.22
N THR A 282 -7.84 -1.49 6.67
CA THR A 282 -8.18 -2.82 7.16
C THR A 282 -7.57 -3.07 8.54
N LEU A 283 -6.32 -2.66 8.76
CA LEU A 283 -5.69 -2.71 10.08
C LEU A 283 -6.50 -1.89 11.10
N LYS A 284 -6.93 -0.69 10.75
CA LYS A 284 -7.80 0.14 11.61
C LYS A 284 -9.08 -0.58 12.00
N ASP A 285 -9.75 -1.25 11.05
CA ASP A 285 -10.96 -2.01 11.36
C ASP A 285 -10.68 -3.17 12.32
N ILE A 286 -9.57 -3.89 12.13
CA ILE A 286 -9.15 -4.99 13.03
C ILE A 286 -8.91 -4.44 14.43
N VAL A 287 -8.18 -3.34 14.55
CA VAL A 287 -7.93 -2.69 15.84
C VAL A 287 -9.25 -2.29 16.53
N LEU A 288 -10.16 -1.67 15.78
CA LEU A 288 -11.45 -1.23 16.35
C LEU A 288 -12.38 -2.39 16.72
N SER A 289 -12.27 -3.55 16.05
CA SER A 289 -13.12 -4.73 16.33
C SER A 289 -12.57 -5.63 17.43
N ASP A 290 -11.26 -5.79 17.51
CA ASP A 290 -10.61 -6.87 18.26
C ASP A 290 -9.72 -6.37 19.41
N CYS A 291 -9.56 -5.04 19.59
CA CYS A 291 -8.78 -4.51 20.70
C CYS A 291 -9.63 -4.30 21.97
N GLU A 292 -9.02 -4.57 23.12
CA GLU A 292 -9.60 -4.27 24.43
C GLU A 292 -9.37 -2.81 24.82
N TYR A 293 -8.15 -2.31 24.58
CA TYR A 293 -7.74 -0.93 24.89
C TYR A 293 -6.85 -0.37 23.80
N ILE A 294 -7.00 0.93 23.54
CA ILE A 294 -6.13 1.73 22.69
C ILE A 294 -5.56 2.86 23.55
N PHE A 295 -4.24 3.01 23.58
CA PHE A 295 -3.57 4.14 24.23
C PHE A 295 -2.87 4.99 23.18
N ASP A 296 -3.09 6.31 23.23
CA ASP A 296 -2.27 7.26 22.49
C ASP A 296 -0.96 7.47 23.23
N CYS A 297 0.15 7.10 22.65
CA CYS A 297 1.48 7.27 23.24
C CYS A 297 1.86 8.74 23.46
N ASN A 298 1.16 9.68 22.81
CA ASN A 298 1.38 11.12 22.98
C ASN A 298 0.49 11.75 24.09
N VAL A 299 -0.54 11.05 24.53
CA VAL A 299 -1.48 11.51 25.56
C VAL A 299 -1.68 10.34 26.53
N ASN A 300 -1.11 10.40 27.71
CA ASN A 300 -1.17 9.34 28.74
C ASN A 300 -2.60 9.02 29.25
N ASN A 301 -3.60 9.01 28.38
CA ASN A 301 -4.98 8.70 28.66
C ASN A 301 -5.54 7.68 27.66
N PRO A 302 -6.34 6.69 28.12
CA PRO A 302 -7.05 5.78 27.22
C PRO A 302 -8.05 6.58 26.37
N ILE A 303 -8.11 6.26 25.08
CA ILE A 303 -9.15 6.77 24.19
C ILE A 303 -10.43 6.01 24.52
N GLU A 304 -11.43 6.67 25.09
CA GLU A 304 -12.74 6.06 25.31
C GLU A 304 -13.44 5.86 23.94
N ASN A 305 -13.80 4.60 23.66
CA ASN A 305 -14.56 4.21 22.47
C ASN A 305 -16.04 4.53 22.61
#